data_8f09918dee38d8cbb2b525b11283f39a
#
_entry.id   8f09918dee38d8cbb2b525b11283f39a
#
_cell.length_a   1.000
_cell.length_b   1.000
_cell.length_c   1.000
_cell.angle_alpha   90.00
_cell.angle_beta   90.00
_cell.angle_gamma   90.00
#
_symmetry.space_group_name_H-M   'P 1'
#
loop_
_entity.id
_entity.type
_entity.pdbx_description
1 polymer ?
#
loop_
_entity_poly.entity_id
_entity_poly.type
_entity_poly.pdbx_seq_one_letter_code
_entity_poly.pdbx_strand_id
1 'polypeptide(L)'
;LVDAMRTELLQRRVLHADETPVSMLKPGNGKAHRAYLWAYATGAFENIKAVVYDFCESRSGEHARRFLGDWRGSLTCDDFSGYKALIASGVTEVGCLAHARRKFFDLHAANQSQIAEVALQQFARVYEIEREVKEIATDQRQTIRQQQTKPLLDALHQWMVLQRQKVPEGSASAKALDYSLRRWEALTRFVDDGQLPVDNNWIENQIRPIAIGRNNWLFAGSLRAGQRAAAVMTLIQSARLNGHDPYAYLKDVLARLPTQRVSLVHELLPHRWFAPS
;
A
#
# COMPACT_ATOMS: atom_id res chain seq x y z
N LEU A 1 9.91 13.25 15.38
CA LEU A 1 10.27 11.92 14.85
C LEU A 1 9.42 11.53 13.64
N VAL A 2 8.09 11.61 13.74
CA VAL A 2 7.20 11.22 12.63
C VAL A 2 7.43 12.11 11.40
N ASP A 3 7.63 13.41 11.57
CA ASP A 3 7.98 14.31 10.46
C ASP A 3 9.32 13.94 9.82
N ALA A 4 10.33 13.58 10.64
CA ALA A 4 11.60 13.10 10.14
C ALA A 4 11.44 11.76 9.37
N MET A 5 10.61 10.85 9.87
CA MET A 5 10.28 9.61 9.13
C MET A 5 9.58 9.90 7.81
N ARG A 6 8.62 10.84 7.79
CA ARG A 6 7.97 11.26 6.54
C ARG A 6 9.01 11.83 5.56
N THR A 7 9.94 12.67 6.03
CA THR A 7 11.01 13.22 5.19
C THR A 7 11.88 12.12 4.58
N GLU A 8 12.30 11.14 5.36
CA GLU A 8 13.08 9.99 4.86
C GLU A 8 12.28 9.12 3.87
N LEU A 9 11.00 8.90 4.13
CA LEU A 9 10.10 8.17 3.25
C LEU A 9 9.95 8.86 1.89
N LEU A 10 9.77 10.18 1.88
CA LEU A 10 9.62 10.98 0.67
C LEU A 10 10.90 11.09 -0.17
N GLN A 11 12.04 10.64 0.32
CA GLN A 11 13.26 10.50 -0.48
C GLN A 11 13.29 9.18 -1.30
N ARG A 12 12.34 8.28 -1.09
CA ARG A 12 12.30 6.99 -1.80
C ARG A 12 11.58 7.14 -3.12
N ARG A 13 12.02 6.33 -4.10
CA ARG A 13 11.45 6.34 -5.45
C ARG A 13 10.13 5.60 -5.53
N VAL A 14 9.96 4.56 -4.72
CA VAL A 14 8.77 3.72 -4.71
C VAL A 14 8.11 3.78 -3.34
N LEU A 15 6.84 4.13 -3.32
CA LEU A 15 6.02 4.13 -2.12
C LEU A 15 4.76 3.27 -2.33
N HIS A 16 4.25 2.78 -1.21
CA HIS A 16 2.91 2.21 -1.12
C HIS A 16 1.99 3.17 -0.37
N ALA A 17 0.73 3.22 -0.76
CA ALA A 17 -0.31 3.93 -0.02
C ALA A 17 -1.59 3.11 0.05
N ASP A 18 -2.26 3.20 1.20
CA ASP A 18 -3.58 2.61 1.44
C ASP A 18 -4.24 3.31 2.65
N GLU A 19 -5.56 3.14 2.84
CA GLU A 19 -6.26 3.73 3.95
C GLU A 19 -7.34 2.79 4.51
N THR A 20 -7.60 2.90 5.81
CA THR A 20 -8.65 2.13 6.49
C THR A 20 -9.58 3.04 7.31
N PRO A 21 -10.90 2.78 7.30
CA PRO A 21 -11.82 3.57 8.11
C PRO A 21 -11.63 3.29 9.61
N VAL A 22 -11.74 4.35 10.40
CA VAL A 22 -11.72 4.32 11.86
C VAL A 22 -12.84 5.19 12.36
N SER A 23 -13.66 4.69 13.30
CA SER A 23 -14.65 5.51 13.98
C SER A 23 -13.98 6.56 14.87
N MET A 24 -14.52 7.79 14.89
CA MET A 24 -14.01 8.87 15.73
C MET A 24 -15.18 9.54 16.42
N LEU A 25 -15.03 9.88 17.70
CA LEU A 25 -16.02 10.71 18.39
C LEU A 25 -15.94 12.17 17.91
N LYS A 26 -17.10 12.73 17.60
CA LYS A 26 -17.27 14.14 17.25
C LYS A 26 -18.43 14.68 18.08
N PRO A 27 -18.15 15.37 19.20
CA PRO A 27 -19.19 15.92 20.06
C PRO A 27 -20.23 16.73 19.27
N GLY A 28 -21.49 16.59 19.63
CA GLY A 28 -22.62 17.26 18.95
C GLY A 28 -23.23 16.50 17.78
N ASN A 29 -22.62 15.43 17.24
CA ASN A 29 -23.15 14.71 16.08
C ASN A 29 -24.11 13.56 16.42
N GLY A 30 -24.29 13.19 17.67
CA GLY A 30 -25.13 12.06 18.11
C GLY A 30 -24.69 10.67 17.63
N LYS A 31 -23.69 10.59 16.76
CA LYS A 31 -23.11 9.35 16.21
C LYS A 31 -21.60 9.48 15.97
N ALA A 32 -20.89 8.35 15.94
CA ALA A 32 -19.48 8.34 15.58
C ALA A 32 -19.27 8.83 14.14
N HIS A 33 -18.26 9.66 13.96
CA HIS A 33 -17.81 10.13 12.65
C HIS A 33 -16.87 9.09 12.01
N ARG A 34 -16.99 8.87 10.70
CA ARG A 34 -16.11 7.98 9.96
C ARG A 34 -14.87 8.74 9.51
N ALA A 35 -13.81 8.61 10.29
CA ALA A 35 -12.47 9.07 9.98
C ALA A 35 -11.65 7.98 9.27
N TYR A 36 -10.43 8.29 8.85
CA TYR A 36 -9.55 7.36 8.14
C TYR A 36 -8.12 7.43 8.67
N LEU A 37 -7.51 6.27 8.77
CA LEU A 37 -6.08 6.15 8.94
C LEU A 37 -5.47 5.84 7.58
N TRP A 38 -4.68 6.78 7.09
CA TRP A 38 -3.87 6.64 5.89
C TRP A 38 -2.53 6.04 6.27
N ALA A 39 -1.99 5.17 5.44
CA ALA A 39 -0.68 4.58 5.62
C ALA A 39 0.15 4.79 4.36
N TYR A 40 1.40 5.17 4.57
CA TYR A 40 2.40 5.33 3.52
C TYR A 40 3.62 4.54 3.92
N ALA A 41 4.12 3.67 3.05
CA ALA A 41 5.30 2.85 3.34
C ALA A 41 6.32 2.93 2.21
N THR A 42 7.57 2.73 2.55
CA THR A 42 8.64 2.52 1.57
C THR A 42 8.35 1.28 0.73
N GLY A 43 8.83 1.24 -0.50
CA GLY A 43 8.65 0.10 -1.40
C GLY A 43 9.12 -1.22 -0.77
N ALA A 44 8.47 -2.32 -1.15
CA ALA A 44 8.77 -3.65 -0.60
C ALA A 44 10.24 -4.07 -0.83
N PHE A 45 10.85 -3.55 -1.89
CA PHE A 45 12.25 -3.84 -2.27
C PHE A 45 13.23 -2.71 -1.89
N GLU A 46 12.77 -1.67 -1.19
CA GLU A 46 13.65 -0.63 -0.67
C GLU A 46 14.50 -1.16 0.50
N ASN A 47 15.71 -0.61 0.65
CA ASN A 47 16.63 -0.99 1.73
C ASN A 47 16.20 -0.45 3.10
N ILE A 48 15.46 0.65 3.12
CA ILE A 48 14.87 1.23 4.33
C ILE A 48 13.42 0.77 4.45
N LYS A 49 13.08 0.18 5.60
CA LYS A 49 11.73 -0.26 5.91
C LYS A 49 11.07 0.74 6.86
N ALA A 50 10.10 1.48 6.35
CA ALA A 50 9.38 2.47 7.14
C ALA A 50 7.90 2.52 6.72
N VAL A 51 7.04 2.75 7.69
CA VAL A 51 5.63 3.07 7.48
C VAL A 51 5.27 4.31 8.30
N VAL A 52 4.54 5.23 7.71
CA VAL A 52 4.01 6.42 8.38
C VAL A 52 2.49 6.41 8.28
N TYR A 53 1.83 6.57 9.42
CA TYR A 53 0.38 6.69 9.49
C TYR A 53 -0.04 8.14 9.67
N ASP A 54 -1.06 8.56 8.95
CA ASP A 54 -1.71 9.87 9.06
C ASP A 54 -3.20 9.68 9.35
N PHE A 55 -3.67 10.17 10.50
CA PHE A 55 -5.07 10.08 10.89
C PHE A 55 -5.81 11.33 10.46
N CYS A 56 -6.82 11.16 9.60
CA CYS A 56 -7.56 12.23 8.96
C CYS A 56 -9.08 12.09 9.15
N GLU A 57 -9.78 13.22 9.17
CA GLU A 57 -11.24 13.24 9.36
C GLU A 57 -12.03 12.60 8.21
N SER A 58 -11.44 12.41 7.03
CA SER A 58 -12.14 11.94 5.84
C SER A 58 -11.28 11.09 4.92
N ARG A 59 -11.91 10.46 3.92
CA ARG A 59 -11.25 9.77 2.80
C ARG A 59 -10.94 10.72 1.63
N SER A 60 -10.78 12.02 1.87
CA SER A 60 -10.46 12.96 0.80
C SER A 60 -9.05 12.72 0.26
N GLY A 61 -8.89 12.67 -1.06
CA GLY A 61 -7.57 12.61 -1.71
C GLY A 61 -6.67 13.83 -1.42
N GLU A 62 -7.23 14.90 -0.85
CA GLU A 62 -6.46 16.05 -0.36
C GLU A 62 -5.47 15.64 0.74
N HIS A 63 -5.83 14.68 1.59
CA HIS A 63 -4.92 14.18 2.62
C HIS A 63 -3.68 13.53 2.00
N ALA A 64 -3.85 12.71 0.98
CA ALA A 64 -2.71 12.12 0.26
C ALA A 64 -1.87 13.19 -0.46
N ARG A 65 -2.50 14.19 -1.10
CA ARG A 65 -1.77 15.31 -1.71
C ARG A 65 -0.96 16.11 -0.69
N ARG A 66 -1.56 16.42 0.46
CA ARG A 66 -0.87 17.13 1.56
C ARG A 66 0.30 16.30 2.12
N PHE A 67 0.12 15.00 2.27
CA PHE A 67 1.17 14.11 2.78
C PHE A 67 2.34 13.99 1.80
N LEU A 68 2.06 13.72 0.53
CA LEU A 68 3.09 13.51 -0.49
C LEU A 68 3.73 14.83 -0.99
N GLY A 69 2.97 15.93 -0.99
CA GLY A 69 3.47 17.25 -1.43
C GLY A 69 4.01 17.20 -2.87
N ASP A 70 5.24 17.65 -3.04
CA ASP A 70 5.93 17.67 -4.34
C ASP A 70 6.65 16.37 -4.68
N TRP A 71 6.45 15.30 -3.90
CA TRP A 71 7.05 14.01 -4.19
C TRP A 71 6.62 13.51 -5.58
N ARG A 72 7.59 13.01 -6.34
CA ARG A 72 7.40 12.42 -7.65
C ARG A 72 8.12 11.08 -7.68
N GLY A 73 7.37 10.04 -7.81
CA GLY A 73 7.87 8.67 -7.85
C GLY A 73 6.77 7.70 -8.24
N SER A 74 6.98 6.43 -7.98
CA SER A 74 6.04 5.35 -8.25
C SER A 74 5.22 5.02 -7.01
N LEU A 75 3.90 5.24 -7.06
CA LEU A 75 2.97 4.97 -5.97
C LEU A 75 2.18 3.71 -6.25
N THR A 76 2.41 2.68 -5.44
CA THR A 76 1.59 1.47 -5.47
C THR A 76 0.34 1.69 -4.64
N CYS A 77 -0.83 1.62 -5.27
CA CYS A 77 -2.12 1.86 -4.63
C CYS A 77 -3.25 1.07 -5.30
N ASP A 78 -4.41 1.06 -4.66
CA ASP A 78 -5.65 0.55 -5.25
C ASP A 78 -6.27 1.55 -6.26
N ASP A 79 -7.50 1.27 -6.72
CA ASP A 79 -8.26 2.14 -7.65
C ASP A 79 -9.01 3.28 -6.94
N PHE A 80 -8.58 3.71 -5.79
CA PHE A 80 -9.26 4.79 -5.12
C PHE A 80 -9.10 6.13 -5.88
N SER A 81 -10.23 6.76 -6.19
CA SER A 81 -10.28 8.00 -6.98
C SER A 81 -9.50 9.17 -6.35
N GLY A 82 -9.24 9.12 -5.04
CA GLY A 82 -8.49 10.14 -4.31
C GLY A 82 -7.04 10.28 -4.77
N TYR A 83 -6.46 9.25 -5.40
CA TYR A 83 -5.09 9.30 -5.93
C TYR A 83 -5.01 9.91 -7.35
N LYS A 84 -6.12 10.04 -8.08
CA LYS A 84 -6.12 10.50 -9.49
C LYS A 84 -5.49 11.87 -9.68
N ALA A 85 -5.71 12.81 -8.75
CA ALA A 85 -5.11 14.13 -8.83
C ALA A 85 -3.59 14.10 -8.63
N LEU A 86 -3.05 13.18 -7.81
CA LEU A 86 -1.61 12.95 -7.67
C LEU A 86 -1.02 12.40 -8.96
N ILE A 87 -1.68 11.42 -9.57
CA ILE A 87 -1.26 10.83 -10.84
C ILE A 87 -1.24 11.89 -11.92
N ALA A 88 -2.28 12.71 -12.03
CA ALA A 88 -2.33 13.84 -12.96
C ALA A 88 -1.24 14.89 -12.72
N SER A 89 -0.70 15.01 -11.49
CA SER A 89 0.40 15.92 -11.16
C SER A 89 1.79 15.33 -11.37
N GLY A 90 1.92 14.11 -11.93
CA GLY A 90 3.20 13.48 -12.28
C GLY A 90 3.67 12.36 -11.36
N VAL A 91 2.83 11.89 -10.42
CA VAL A 91 3.08 10.64 -9.69
C VAL A 91 2.76 9.45 -10.61
N THR A 92 3.67 8.49 -10.70
CA THR A 92 3.46 7.29 -11.51
C THR A 92 2.62 6.27 -10.73
N GLU A 93 1.45 5.91 -11.27
CA GLU A 93 0.61 4.87 -10.67
C GLU A 93 1.21 3.48 -10.91
N VAL A 94 1.28 2.67 -9.85
CA VAL A 94 1.53 1.22 -9.91
C VAL A 94 0.30 0.52 -9.37
N GLY A 95 -0.39 -0.22 -10.23
CA GLY A 95 -1.63 -0.89 -9.88
C GLY A 95 -1.40 -2.15 -9.05
N CYS A 96 -2.39 -2.53 -8.25
CA CYS A 96 -2.36 -3.73 -7.43
C CYS A 96 -2.96 -4.92 -8.19
N LEU A 97 -2.14 -5.89 -8.59
CA LEU A 97 -2.60 -7.09 -9.31
C LEU A 97 -3.49 -7.98 -8.42
N ALA A 98 -3.29 -7.95 -7.09
CA ALA A 98 -4.15 -8.68 -6.15
C ALA A 98 -5.60 -8.17 -6.18
N HIS A 99 -5.83 -6.86 -6.35
CA HIS A 99 -7.17 -6.30 -6.51
C HIS A 99 -7.82 -6.73 -7.84
N ALA A 100 -7.07 -6.74 -8.94
CA ALA A 100 -7.55 -7.27 -10.21
C ALA A 100 -7.94 -8.76 -10.08
N ARG A 101 -7.06 -9.59 -9.49
CA ARG A 101 -7.33 -11.00 -9.20
C ARG A 101 -8.57 -11.19 -8.34
N ARG A 102 -8.77 -10.34 -7.32
CA ARG A 102 -9.94 -10.43 -6.42
C ARG A 102 -11.26 -10.26 -7.17
N LYS A 103 -11.34 -9.39 -8.20
CA LYS A 103 -12.54 -9.25 -9.03
C LYS A 103 -12.97 -10.56 -9.70
N PHE A 104 -12.00 -11.34 -10.16
CA PHE A 104 -12.28 -12.66 -10.73
C PHE A 104 -12.57 -13.71 -9.66
N PHE A 105 -11.90 -13.62 -8.51
CA PHE A 105 -12.19 -14.52 -7.38
C PHE A 105 -13.64 -14.36 -6.89
N ASP A 106 -14.08 -13.13 -6.68
CA ASP A 106 -15.45 -12.82 -6.25
C ASP A 106 -16.47 -13.28 -7.31
N LEU A 107 -16.16 -13.10 -8.60
CA LEU A 107 -16.97 -13.57 -9.71
C LEU A 107 -17.08 -15.12 -9.71
N HIS A 108 -15.96 -15.82 -9.51
CA HIS A 108 -15.94 -17.28 -9.46
C HIS A 108 -16.71 -17.81 -8.25
N ALA A 109 -16.50 -17.20 -7.08
CA ALA A 109 -17.20 -17.57 -5.86
C ALA A 109 -18.72 -17.39 -5.98
N ALA A 110 -19.19 -16.39 -6.73
CA ALA A 110 -20.61 -16.10 -6.89
C ALA A 110 -21.33 -17.05 -7.87
N ASN A 111 -20.67 -17.49 -8.95
CA ASN A 111 -21.37 -18.20 -10.04
C ASN A 111 -20.52 -19.24 -10.79
N GLN A 112 -19.35 -19.63 -10.26
CA GLN A 112 -18.45 -20.62 -10.88
C GLN A 112 -18.07 -20.28 -12.34
N SER A 113 -17.90 -19.00 -12.64
CA SER A 113 -17.61 -18.48 -13.98
C SER A 113 -16.33 -19.10 -14.57
N GLN A 114 -16.44 -19.72 -15.75
CA GLN A 114 -15.28 -20.22 -16.50
C GLN A 114 -14.30 -19.11 -16.88
N ILE A 115 -14.80 -17.90 -17.21
CA ILE A 115 -13.96 -16.73 -17.46
C ILE A 115 -13.12 -16.40 -16.22
N ALA A 116 -13.73 -16.45 -15.03
CA ALA A 116 -13.01 -16.20 -13.80
C ALA A 116 -11.99 -17.29 -13.48
N GLU A 117 -12.34 -18.55 -13.70
CA GLU A 117 -11.44 -19.68 -13.50
C GLU A 117 -10.16 -19.55 -14.34
N VAL A 118 -10.31 -19.33 -15.66
CA VAL A 118 -9.17 -19.15 -16.57
C VAL A 118 -8.32 -17.94 -16.16
N ALA A 119 -8.93 -16.80 -15.83
CA ALA A 119 -8.20 -15.63 -15.36
C ALA A 119 -7.40 -15.92 -14.08
N LEU A 120 -8.02 -16.61 -13.11
CA LEU A 120 -7.37 -16.96 -11.83
C LEU A 120 -6.16 -17.89 -12.03
N GLN A 121 -6.25 -18.85 -12.97
CA GLN A 121 -5.13 -19.71 -13.33
C GLN A 121 -3.97 -18.91 -13.92
N GLN A 122 -4.23 -17.94 -14.78
CA GLN A 122 -3.18 -17.08 -15.35
C GLN A 122 -2.54 -16.18 -14.28
N PHE A 123 -3.35 -15.56 -13.41
CA PHE A 123 -2.81 -14.82 -12.26
C PHE A 123 -1.95 -15.70 -11.34
N ALA A 124 -2.34 -16.95 -11.09
CA ALA A 124 -1.56 -17.87 -10.27
C ALA A 124 -0.15 -18.08 -10.83
N ARG A 125 -0.02 -18.27 -12.16
CA ARG A 125 1.29 -18.41 -12.84
C ARG A 125 2.15 -17.17 -12.67
N VAL A 126 1.58 -15.97 -12.79
CA VAL A 126 2.32 -14.71 -12.53
C VAL A 126 2.82 -14.69 -11.08
N TYR A 127 1.99 -15.03 -10.11
CA TYR A 127 2.39 -15.06 -8.70
C TYR A 127 3.40 -16.18 -8.36
N GLU A 128 3.46 -17.25 -9.13
CA GLU A 128 4.51 -18.28 -9.03
C GLU A 128 5.88 -17.68 -9.35
N ILE A 129 5.99 -17.01 -10.49
CA ILE A 129 7.23 -16.31 -10.87
C ILE A 129 7.61 -15.25 -9.83
N GLU A 130 6.66 -14.43 -9.36
CA GLU A 130 6.91 -13.39 -8.37
C GLU A 130 7.42 -13.93 -7.03
N ARG A 131 7.01 -15.14 -6.62
CA ARG A 131 7.57 -15.80 -5.42
C ARG A 131 9.02 -16.21 -5.61
N GLU A 132 9.39 -16.69 -6.80
CA GLU A 132 10.76 -17.10 -7.11
C GLU A 132 11.73 -15.92 -7.18
N VAL A 133 11.25 -14.76 -7.67
CA VAL A 133 12.09 -13.58 -7.88
C VAL A 133 12.10 -12.61 -6.70
N LYS A 134 11.40 -12.90 -5.61
CA LYS A 134 11.20 -11.99 -4.49
C LYS A 134 12.51 -11.54 -3.84
N GLU A 135 13.45 -12.46 -3.62
CA GLU A 135 14.67 -12.24 -2.84
C GLU A 135 15.91 -12.00 -3.72
N ILE A 136 15.76 -11.91 -5.05
CA ILE A 136 16.89 -11.68 -5.96
C ILE A 136 17.10 -10.18 -6.25
N ALA A 137 18.23 -9.85 -6.87
CA ALA A 137 18.59 -8.48 -7.23
C ALA A 137 17.60 -7.85 -8.21
N THR A 138 17.47 -6.54 -8.15
CA THR A 138 16.46 -5.76 -8.91
C THR A 138 16.57 -5.95 -10.42
N ASP A 139 17.78 -5.93 -10.96
CA ASP A 139 18.07 -6.12 -12.38
C ASP A 139 17.75 -7.54 -12.86
N GLN A 140 18.10 -8.54 -12.06
CA GLN A 140 17.77 -9.93 -12.31
C GLN A 140 16.25 -10.15 -12.26
N ARG A 141 15.57 -9.56 -11.28
CA ARG A 141 14.10 -9.60 -11.17
C ARG A 141 13.44 -9.03 -12.40
N GLN A 142 13.90 -7.87 -12.87
CA GLN A 142 13.39 -7.25 -14.09
C GLN A 142 13.60 -8.17 -15.31
N THR A 143 14.78 -8.74 -15.45
CA THR A 143 15.11 -9.64 -16.56
C THR A 143 14.18 -10.85 -16.60
N ILE A 144 13.96 -11.52 -15.46
CA ILE A 144 13.06 -12.68 -15.37
C ILE A 144 11.61 -12.27 -15.67
N ARG A 145 11.16 -11.14 -15.14
CA ARG A 145 9.82 -10.61 -15.43
C ARG A 145 9.61 -10.35 -16.92
N GLN A 146 10.60 -9.76 -17.59
CA GLN A 146 10.55 -9.54 -19.04
C GLN A 146 10.50 -10.85 -19.84
N GLN A 147 11.25 -11.85 -19.42
CA GLN A 147 11.33 -13.12 -20.14
C GLN A 147 10.14 -14.06 -19.86
N GLN A 148 9.63 -14.07 -18.64
CA GLN A 148 8.63 -15.06 -18.22
C GLN A 148 7.25 -14.45 -17.92
N THR A 149 7.19 -13.34 -17.17
CA THR A 149 5.92 -12.73 -16.76
C THR A 149 5.27 -11.94 -17.88
N LYS A 150 6.07 -11.17 -18.65
CA LYS A 150 5.52 -10.34 -19.73
C LYS A 150 4.75 -11.15 -20.78
N PRO A 151 5.26 -12.26 -21.34
CA PRO A 151 4.50 -13.06 -22.29
C PRO A 151 3.18 -13.61 -21.75
N LEU A 152 3.14 -13.97 -20.44
CA LEU A 152 1.91 -14.42 -19.78
C LEU A 152 0.88 -13.29 -19.69
N LEU A 153 1.33 -12.09 -19.31
CA LEU A 153 0.46 -10.92 -19.24
C LEU A 153 -0.03 -10.47 -20.60
N ASP A 154 0.82 -10.48 -21.62
CA ASP A 154 0.43 -10.13 -23.00
C ASP A 154 -0.66 -11.11 -23.51
N ALA A 155 -0.47 -12.40 -23.27
CA ALA A 155 -1.48 -13.42 -23.64
C ALA A 155 -2.79 -13.24 -22.83
N LEU A 156 -2.69 -12.96 -21.53
CA LEU A 156 -3.84 -12.69 -20.67
C LEU A 156 -4.62 -11.45 -21.14
N HIS A 157 -3.92 -10.38 -21.51
CA HIS A 157 -4.55 -9.17 -22.04
C HIS A 157 -5.34 -9.45 -23.31
N GLN A 158 -4.73 -10.10 -24.29
CA GLN A 158 -5.40 -10.47 -25.54
C GLN A 158 -6.64 -11.32 -25.29
N TRP A 159 -6.50 -12.32 -24.40
CA TRP A 159 -7.62 -13.16 -24.00
C TRP A 159 -8.74 -12.37 -23.33
N MET A 160 -8.41 -11.46 -22.38
CA MET A 160 -9.41 -10.60 -21.72
C MET A 160 -10.16 -9.71 -22.72
N VAL A 161 -9.46 -9.12 -23.70
CA VAL A 161 -10.09 -8.31 -24.76
C VAL A 161 -11.11 -9.14 -25.56
N LEU A 162 -10.73 -10.35 -25.94
CA LEU A 162 -11.63 -11.27 -26.67
C LEU A 162 -12.82 -11.72 -25.82
N GLN A 163 -12.64 -12.00 -24.53
CA GLN A 163 -13.74 -12.37 -23.65
C GLN A 163 -14.69 -11.19 -23.39
N ARG A 164 -14.14 -9.97 -23.28
CA ARG A 164 -14.97 -8.76 -23.06
C ARG A 164 -15.99 -8.53 -24.18
N GLN A 165 -15.63 -8.86 -25.42
CA GLN A 165 -16.54 -8.77 -26.57
C GLN A 165 -17.70 -9.78 -26.54
N LYS A 166 -17.54 -10.88 -25.79
CA LYS A 166 -18.52 -11.97 -25.73
C LYS A 166 -19.50 -11.87 -24.54
N VAL A 167 -19.26 -10.93 -23.61
CA VAL A 167 -20.10 -10.80 -22.42
C VAL A 167 -20.96 -9.55 -22.47
N PRO A 168 -22.22 -9.60 -22.00
CA PRO A 168 -23.11 -8.44 -21.98
C PRO A 168 -22.55 -7.28 -21.16
N GLU A 169 -22.78 -6.07 -21.64
CA GLU A 169 -22.41 -4.86 -20.91
C GLU A 169 -23.10 -4.83 -19.53
N GLY A 170 -22.40 -4.31 -18.51
CA GLY A 170 -22.92 -4.23 -17.13
C GLY A 170 -22.95 -5.55 -16.37
N SER A 171 -22.69 -6.70 -17.02
CA SER A 171 -22.59 -8.01 -16.34
C SER A 171 -21.42 -8.03 -15.31
N ALA A 172 -21.49 -8.97 -14.35
CA ALA A 172 -20.42 -9.16 -13.39
C ALA A 172 -19.08 -9.51 -14.08
N SER A 173 -19.13 -10.35 -15.13
CA SER A 173 -17.96 -10.70 -15.94
C SER A 173 -17.40 -9.49 -16.67
N ALA A 174 -18.24 -8.64 -17.27
CA ALA A 174 -17.81 -7.39 -17.91
C ALA A 174 -17.10 -6.47 -16.92
N LYS A 175 -17.67 -6.29 -15.73
CA LYS A 175 -17.08 -5.44 -14.68
C LYS A 175 -15.71 -5.93 -14.22
N ALA A 176 -15.52 -7.25 -14.09
CA ALA A 176 -14.22 -7.83 -13.72
C ALA A 176 -13.17 -7.63 -14.82
N LEU A 177 -13.55 -7.86 -16.08
CA LEU A 177 -12.69 -7.64 -17.24
C LEU A 177 -12.35 -6.15 -17.42
N ASP A 178 -13.35 -5.26 -17.38
CA ASP A 178 -13.19 -3.81 -17.54
C ASP A 178 -12.27 -3.20 -16.46
N TYR A 179 -12.34 -3.69 -15.22
CA TYR A 179 -11.42 -3.25 -14.17
C TYR A 179 -9.96 -3.48 -14.56
N SER A 180 -9.65 -4.67 -15.05
CA SER A 180 -8.28 -5.03 -15.45
C SER A 180 -7.85 -4.31 -16.73
N LEU A 181 -8.71 -4.30 -17.77
CA LEU A 181 -8.39 -3.71 -19.05
C LEU A 181 -8.15 -2.20 -18.98
N ARG A 182 -8.99 -1.46 -18.23
CA ARG A 182 -8.85 0.00 -18.09
C ARG A 182 -7.58 0.42 -17.34
N ARG A 183 -7.03 -0.46 -16.52
CA ARG A 183 -5.86 -0.21 -15.68
C ARG A 183 -4.64 -1.03 -16.09
N TRP A 184 -4.70 -1.65 -17.27
CA TRP A 184 -3.70 -2.63 -17.69
C TRP A 184 -2.27 -2.10 -17.59
N GLU A 185 -2.03 -0.90 -18.07
CA GLU A 185 -0.72 -0.25 -17.99
C GLU A 185 -0.22 -0.12 -16.55
N ALA A 186 -1.05 0.37 -15.63
CA ALA A 186 -0.67 0.49 -14.22
C ALA A 186 -0.45 -0.88 -13.57
N LEU A 187 -1.28 -1.88 -13.90
CA LEU A 187 -1.21 -3.23 -13.36
C LEU A 187 0.04 -4.01 -13.83
N THR A 188 0.56 -3.69 -15.00
CA THR A 188 1.70 -4.41 -15.60
C THR A 188 3.03 -3.66 -15.51
N ARG A 189 3.04 -2.43 -15.04
CA ARG A 189 4.22 -1.57 -14.94
C ARG A 189 5.38 -2.20 -14.16
N PHE A 190 5.09 -3.07 -13.20
CA PHE A 190 6.11 -3.78 -12.41
C PHE A 190 7.02 -4.68 -13.26
N VAL A 191 6.59 -5.06 -14.45
CA VAL A 191 7.38 -5.89 -15.37
C VAL A 191 8.60 -5.14 -15.94
N ASP A 192 8.46 -3.82 -16.10
CA ASP A 192 9.47 -2.95 -16.70
C ASP A 192 10.48 -2.41 -15.67
N ASP A 193 10.26 -2.69 -14.39
CA ASP A 193 11.11 -2.19 -13.31
C ASP A 193 11.15 -3.17 -12.14
N GLY A 194 12.31 -3.74 -11.87
CA GLY A 194 12.50 -4.71 -10.81
C GLY A 194 12.29 -4.16 -9.38
N GLN A 195 12.23 -2.85 -9.17
CA GLN A 195 11.90 -2.26 -7.86
C GLN A 195 10.40 -2.14 -7.61
N LEU A 196 9.58 -2.20 -8.66
CA LEU A 196 8.13 -2.07 -8.49
C LEU A 196 7.53 -3.39 -7.99
N PRO A 197 6.63 -3.33 -7.00
CA PRO A 197 5.92 -4.51 -6.52
C PRO A 197 4.77 -4.88 -7.45
N VAL A 198 4.41 -6.17 -7.48
CA VAL A 198 3.28 -6.71 -8.25
C VAL A 198 1.92 -6.31 -7.64
N ASP A 199 1.89 -6.05 -6.33
CA ASP A 199 0.66 -5.72 -5.60
C ASP A 199 0.91 -4.81 -4.40
N ASN A 200 -0.18 -4.44 -3.72
CA ASN A 200 -0.18 -3.57 -2.56
C ASN A 200 -0.22 -4.32 -1.21
N ASN A 201 -0.05 -5.65 -1.21
CA ASN A 201 -0.13 -6.49 0.00
C ASN A 201 0.88 -6.06 1.07
N TRP A 202 2.01 -5.46 0.67
CA TRP A 202 2.99 -4.93 1.59
C TRP A 202 2.37 -3.93 2.57
N ILE A 203 1.69 -2.90 2.09
CA ILE A 203 1.06 -1.89 2.95
C ILE A 203 -0.21 -2.41 3.64
N GLU A 204 -0.98 -3.29 2.98
CA GLU A 204 -2.15 -3.92 3.59
C GLU A 204 -1.76 -4.70 4.86
N ASN A 205 -0.61 -5.37 4.86
CA ASN A 205 -0.07 -6.03 6.04
C ASN A 205 0.31 -5.06 7.16
N GLN A 206 0.71 -3.82 6.83
CA GLN A 206 1.00 -2.79 7.82
C GLN A 206 -0.30 -2.20 8.43
N ILE A 207 -1.37 -2.13 7.67
CA ILE A 207 -2.69 -1.66 8.12
C ILE A 207 -3.43 -2.74 8.93
N ARG A 208 -3.22 -4.01 8.63
CA ARG A 208 -3.96 -5.14 9.23
C ARG A 208 -3.99 -5.14 10.77
N PRO A 209 -2.89 -4.89 11.51
CA PRO A 209 -2.94 -4.84 12.97
C PRO A 209 -3.91 -3.78 13.50
N ILE A 210 -4.02 -2.66 12.81
CA ILE A 210 -4.92 -1.55 13.13
C ILE A 210 -6.37 -1.91 12.77
N ALA A 211 -6.58 -2.47 11.58
CA ALA A 211 -7.89 -2.88 11.11
C ALA A 211 -8.51 -3.98 12.00
N ILE A 212 -7.69 -4.89 12.54
CA ILE A 212 -8.12 -5.91 13.51
C ILE A 212 -8.30 -5.26 14.89
N GLY A 213 -7.34 -4.47 15.36
CA GLY A 213 -7.34 -3.86 16.69
C GLY A 213 -8.50 -2.91 16.93
N ARG A 214 -9.01 -2.22 15.87
CA ARG A 214 -10.16 -1.32 16.01
C ARG A 214 -11.43 -2.00 16.55
N ASN A 215 -11.56 -3.32 16.38
CA ASN A 215 -12.67 -4.07 16.97
C ASN A 215 -12.60 -4.13 18.50
N ASN A 216 -11.41 -3.92 19.08
CA ASN A 216 -11.19 -3.92 20.52
C ASN A 216 -11.33 -2.52 21.13
N TRP A 217 -10.79 -1.49 20.48
CA TRP A 217 -10.83 -0.10 21.00
C TRP A 217 -11.93 0.77 20.37
N LEU A 218 -12.69 0.27 19.42
CA LEU A 218 -13.94 0.76 18.83
C LEU A 218 -13.85 2.12 18.12
N PHE A 219 -13.25 3.14 18.73
CA PHE A 219 -13.18 4.51 18.15
C PHE A 219 -11.98 5.29 18.69
N ALA A 220 -11.56 6.32 17.95
CA ALA A 220 -10.69 7.37 18.44
C ALA A 220 -11.52 8.43 19.18
N GLY A 221 -11.08 8.85 20.36
CA GLY A 221 -11.82 9.80 21.19
C GLY A 221 -11.92 11.22 20.61
N SER A 222 -11.02 11.58 19.69
CA SER A 222 -10.99 12.86 18.97
C SER A 222 -10.01 12.76 17.80
N LEU A 223 -10.00 13.76 16.90
CA LEU A 223 -9.00 13.88 15.85
C LEU A 223 -7.58 13.86 16.43
N ARG A 224 -7.32 14.66 17.48
CA ARG A 224 -6.01 14.72 18.15
C ARG A 224 -5.61 13.39 18.79
N ALA A 225 -6.56 12.65 19.34
CA ALA A 225 -6.29 11.31 19.90
C ALA A 225 -5.91 10.32 18.78
N GLY A 226 -6.63 10.34 17.65
CA GLY A 226 -6.31 9.53 16.48
C GLY A 226 -4.93 9.85 15.90
N GLN A 227 -4.58 11.14 15.78
CA GLN A 227 -3.26 11.59 15.32
C GLN A 227 -2.12 11.12 16.23
N ARG A 228 -2.32 11.18 17.55
CA ARG A 228 -1.34 10.67 18.52
C ARG A 228 -1.18 9.14 18.42
N ALA A 229 -2.28 8.43 18.27
CA ALA A 229 -2.25 6.97 18.06
C ALA A 229 -1.49 6.63 16.77
N ALA A 230 -1.76 7.33 15.66
CA ALA A 230 -1.07 7.17 14.39
C ALA A 230 0.45 7.41 14.54
N ALA A 231 0.85 8.45 15.28
CA ALA A 231 2.26 8.75 15.54
C ALA A 231 2.96 7.62 16.31
N VAL A 232 2.33 7.10 17.38
CA VAL A 232 2.88 5.98 18.16
C VAL A 232 2.94 4.71 17.31
N MET A 233 1.88 4.40 16.55
CA MET A 233 1.85 3.24 15.65
C MET A 233 2.90 3.32 14.55
N THR A 234 3.19 4.51 14.02
CA THR A 234 4.29 4.76 13.09
C THR A 234 5.62 4.24 13.64
N LEU A 235 5.94 4.62 14.87
CA LEU A 235 7.20 4.22 15.53
C LEU A 235 7.23 2.72 15.83
N ILE A 236 6.14 2.18 16.39
CA ILE A 236 6.03 0.75 16.73
C ILE A 236 6.17 -0.13 15.49
N GLN A 237 5.40 0.18 14.45
CA GLN A 237 5.37 -0.68 13.27
C GLN A 237 6.67 -0.56 12.47
N SER A 238 7.25 0.64 12.37
CA SER A 238 8.55 0.80 11.72
C SER A 238 9.69 0.15 12.51
N ALA A 239 9.64 0.13 13.85
CA ALA A 239 10.59 -0.61 14.66
C ALA A 239 10.51 -2.13 14.35
N ARG A 240 9.30 -2.70 14.30
CA ARG A 240 9.09 -4.10 13.93
C ARG A 240 9.59 -4.43 12.53
N LEU A 241 9.35 -3.56 11.56
CA LEU A 241 9.83 -3.72 10.18
C LEU A 241 11.36 -3.78 10.08
N ASN A 242 12.06 -3.18 11.04
CA ASN A 242 13.52 -3.20 11.15
C ASN A 242 14.04 -4.26 12.15
N GLY A 243 13.19 -5.18 12.61
CA GLY A 243 13.57 -6.28 13.48
C GLY A 243 13.80 -5.91 14.94
N HIS A 244 13.38 -4.71 15.36
CA HIS A 244 13.54 -4.25 16.73
C HIS A 244 12.34 -4.63 17.61
N ASP A 245 12.62 -4.90 18.88
CA ASP A 245 11.57 -4.96 19.90
C ASP A 245 10.97 -3.56 20.11
N PRO A 246 9.65 -3.37 19.90
CA PRO A 246 9.05 -2.04 19.98
C PRO A 246 9.10 -1.42 21.37
N TYR A 247 9.09 -2.25 22.42
CA TYR A 247 9.18 -1.76 23.79
C TYR A 247 10.59 -1.21 24.09
N ALA A 248 11.63 -1.96 23.76
CA ALA A 248 13.01 -1.52 23.90
C ALA A 248 13.29 -0.25 23.11
N TYR A 249 12.83 -0.22 21.84
CA TYR A 249 12.93 0.96 20.99
C TYR A 249 12.25 2.19 21.60
N LEU A 250 10.97 2.09 21.96
CA LEU A 250 10.22 3.24 22.49
C LEU A 250 10.76 3.69 23.85
N LYS A 251 11.18 2.77 24.71
CA LYS A 251 11.77 3.10 26.01
C LYS A 251 13.01 3.98 25.85
N ASP A 252 13.95 3.58 24.99
CA ASP A 252 15.17 4.34 24.72
C ASP A 252 14.88 5.69 24.06
N VAL A 253 14.06 5.66 22.99
CA VAL A 253 13.74 6.87 22.23
C VAL A 253 13.01 7.91 23.08
N LEU A 254 12.04 7.50 23.90
CA LEU A 254 11.30 8.42 24.77
C LEU A 254 12.19 8.99 25.88
N ALA A 255 13.19 8.26 26.37
CA ALA A 255 14.16 8.76 27.33
C ALA A 255 15.12 9.78 26.70
N ARG A 256 15.56 9.55 25.47
CA ARG A 256 16.51 10.42 24.77
C ARG A 256 15.87 11.66 24.11
N LEU A 257 14.65 11.51 23.59
CA LEU A 257 13.96 12.53 22.79
C LEU A 257 13.92 13.94 23.44
N PRO A 258 13.68 14.10 24.76
CA PRO A 258 13.60 15.42 25.38
C PRO A 258 14.91 16.22 25.33
N THR A 259 16.06 15.54 25.25
CA THR A 259 17.40 16.14 25.22
C THR A 259 18.09 16.03 23.86
N GLN A 260 17.46 15.32 22.90
CA GLN A 260 18.03 15.13 21.57
C GLN A 260 18.03 16.45 20.79
N ARG A 261 19.14 16.80 20.21
CA ARG A 261 19.23 17.96 19.28
C ARG A 261 18.33 17.70 18.07
N VAL A 262 17.57 18.72 17.65
CA VAL A 262 16.66 18.60 16.48
C VAL A 262 17.41 18.17 15.23
N SER A 263 18.64 18.67 15.00
CA SER A 263 19.50 18.28 13.88
C SER A 263 19.91 16.79 13.87
N LEU A 264 19.87 16.14 15.03
CA LEU A 264 20.26 14.73 15.23
C LEU A 264 19.05 13.82 15.47
N VAL A 265 17.83 14.33 15.33
CA VAL A 265 16.60 13.52 15.56
C VAL A 265 16.51 12.31 14.64
N HIS A 266 17.16 12.34 13.49
CA HIS A 266 17.23 11.24 12.55
C HIS A 266 17.96 10.00 13.09
N GLU A 267 18.84 10.14 14.09
CA GLU A 267 19.52 9.02 14.76
C GLU A 267 18.55 8.14 15.55
N LEU A 268 17.41 8.69 15.97
CA LEU A 268 16.37 7.99 16.70
C LEU A 268 15.35 7.28 15.80
N LEU A 269 15.50 7.37 14.48
CA LEU A 269 14.57 6.71 13.54
C LEU A 269 14.75 5.19 13.56
N PRO A 270 13.67 4.39 13.45
CA PRO A 270 13.73 2.93 13.61
C PRO A 270 14.78 2.24 12.73
N HIS A 271 14.98 2.70 11.51
CA HIS A 271 15.96 2.13 10.57
C HIS A 271 17.41 2.57 10.83
N ARG A 272 17.63 3.48 11.78
CA ARG A 272 18.96 3.97 12.20
C ARG A 272 19.25 3.68 13.67
N TRP A 273 18.24 3.24 14.40
CA TRP A 273 18.37 2.96 15.82
C TRP A 273 19.14 1.65 16.06
N PHE A 274 20.01 1.68 17.06
CA PHE A 274 20.70 0.52 17.59
C PHE A 274 20.36 0.41 19.08
N ALA A 275 20.11 -0.84 19.53
CA ALA A 275 19.85 -1.08 20.93
C ALA A 275 21.07 -0.61 21.76
N PRO A 276 20.87 0.17 22.85
CA PRO A 276 21.95 0.47 23.75
C PRO A 276 22.49 -0.83 24.35
N SER A 277 23.84 -0.93 24.41
CA SER A 277 24.56 -2.06 24.99
C SER A 277 24.35 -2.15 26.50
#